data_d6810cfe469f56c237f52d2507154b08
#
_entry.id   d6810cfe469f56c237f52d2507154b08
#
_cell.length_a   1.000
_cell.length_b   1.000
_cell.length_c   1.000
_cell.angle_alpha   90.00
_cell.angle_beta   90.00
_cell.angle_gamma   90.00
#
_symmetry.space_group_name_H-M   'P 1'
#
loop_
_entity.id
_entity.type
_entity.pdbx_description
1 polymer ?
#
loop_
_entity_poly.entity_id
_entity_poly.type
_entity_poly.pdbx_seq_one_letter_code
_entity_poly.pdbx_strand_id
1 'polypeptide(L)'
;SGVDDMDFRIGTADDATTLALIFDAAGRRVPSYFWSQYAADGQSFFEFGREKIRTDTEGKSYYKNWYVAEKNSNFVGAFFGFIVDNPYPEIDYENEPEWLIPFKELEMLASGTWLLQIISILPEHRGKNYAKDLLLKAEQVALEHSAKKITLQVEEVNNIAVKAYLANGYQEVDRREFIPFPFSNDSGDLILMEKTLTS
;
A
#
# COMPACT_ATOMS: atom_id res chain seq x y z
N SER A 1 9.33 23.31 11.96
CA SER A 1 8.01 22.71 12.19
C SER A 1 7.60 22.86 13.64
N GLY A 2 6.34 23.00 13.91
CA GLY A 2 5.79 23.06 15.25
C GLY A 2 5.60 21.69 15.88
N VAL A 3 5.37 21.63 17.21
CA VAL A 3 5.09 20.37 17.93
C VAL A 3 3.88 19.63 17.40
N ASP A 4 2.96 20.32 16.71
CA ASP A 4 1.75 19.72 16.14
C ASP A 4 1.92 19.22 14.71
N ASP A 5 3.07 19.46 14.10
CA ASP A 5 3.34 19.02 12.73
C ASP A 5 3.63 17.53 12.66
N MET A 6 3.25 16.94 11.53
CA MET A 6 3.59 15.57 11.20
C MET A 6 5.04 15.50 10.72
N ASP A 7 5.84 14.66 11.33
CA ASP A 7 7.20 14.36 10.90
C ASP A 7 7.23 13.05 10.12
N PHE A 8 8.14 12.95 9.16
CA PHE A 8 8.33 11.73 8.38
C PHE A 8 9.77 11.26 8.47
N ARG A 9 9.95 9.96 8.56
CA ARG A 9 11.26 9.31 8.52
C ARG A 9 11.18 8.01 7.73
N ILE A 10 12.34 7.51 7.30
CA ILE A 10 12.45 6.19 6.70
C ILE A 10 12.25 5.13 7.79
N GLY A 11 11.62 4.02 7.44
CA GLY A 11 11.46 2.88 8.34
C GLY A 11 12.78 2.30 8.80
N THR A 12 12.76 1.67 9.96
CA THR A 12 13.91 0.96 10.52
C THR A 12 13.55 -0.51 10.76
N ALA A 13 14.54 -1.34 10.99
CA ALA A 13 14.31 -2.76 11.30
C ALA A 13 13.40 -2.95 12.53
N ASP A 14 13.48 -2.04 13.50
CA ASP A 14 12.65 -2.09 14.70
C ASP A 14 11.17 -1.79 14.43
N ASP A 15 10.86 -1.17 13.30
CA ASP A 15 9.47 -0.92 12.91
C ASP A 15 8.78 -2.17 12.33
N ALA A 16 9.52 -3.23 12.02
CA ALA A 16 9.02 -4.33 11.19
C ALA A 16 7.72 -4.97 11.71
N THR A 17 7.57 -5.12 13.02
CA THR A 17 6.35 -5.69 13.60
C THR A 17 5.15 -4.81 13.31
N THR A 18 5.25 -3.51 13.56
CA THR A 18 4.16 -2.56 13.29
C THR A 18 3.89 -2.48 11.80
N LEU A 19 4.93 -2.44 10.96
CA LEU A 19 4.78 -2.39 9.51
C LEU A 19 4.07 -3.65 8.98
N ALA A 20 4.39 -4.84 9.49
CA ALA A 20 3.72 -6.06 9.09
C ALA A 20 2.22 -6.02 9.42
N LEU A 21 1.87 -5.55 10.62
CA LEU A 21 0.47 -5.44 11.05
C LEU A 21 -0.31 -4.47 10.17
N ILE A 22 0.23 -3.27 9.94
CA ILE A 22 -0.49 -2.27 9.14
C ILE A 22 -0.51 -2.63 7.66
N PHE A 23 0.50 -3.32 7.15
CA PHE A 23 0.53 -3.80 5.78
C PHE A 23 -0.64 -4.77 5.55
N ASP A 24 -0.79 -5.73 6.44
CA ASP A 24 -1.88 -6.70 6.33
C ASP A 24 -3.25 -6.05 6.51
N ALA A 25 -3.39 -5.15 7.48
CA ALA A 25 -4.65 -4.45 7.72
C ALA A 25 -5.07 -3.59 6.51
N ALA A 26 -4.17 -2.77 5.99
CA ALA A 26 -4.45 -1.91 4.83
C ALA A 26 -4.58 -2.72 3.54
N GLY A 27 -3.83 -3.80 3.41
CA GLY A 27 -3.90 -4.73 2.28
C GLY A 27 -5.06 -5.73 2.37
N ARG A 28 -5.92 -5.61 3.37
CA ARG A 28 -7.13 -6.40 3.57
C ARG A 28 -6.87 -7.91 3.46
N ARG A 29 -5.83 -8.38 4.19
CA ARG A 29 -5.41 -9.78 4.30
C ARG A 29 -4.73 -10.38 3.06
N VAL A 30 -4.53 -9.61 2.01
CA VAL A 30 -3.71 -10.08 0.88
C VAL A 30 -2.28 -10.38 1.35
N PRO A 31 -1.60 -9.48 2.09
CA PRO A 31 -0.27 -9.80 2.59
C PRO A 31 -0.20 -11.05 3.44
N SER A 32 -1.07 -11.22 4.44
CA SER A 32 -1.03 -12.41 5.30
C SER A 32 -1.35 -13.68 4.52
N TYR A 33 -2.19 -13.61 3.49
CA TYR A 33 -2.45 -14.76 2.65
C TYR A 33 -1.17 -15.17 1.87
N PHE A 34 -0.46 -14.20 1.28
CA PHE A 34 0.84 -14.49 0.65
C PHE A 34 1.81 -15.10 1.66
N TRP A 35 1.94 -14.51 2.83
CA TRP A 35 2.86 -15.03 3.86
C TRP A 35 2.51 -16.45 4.27
N SER A 36 1.21 -16.79 4.31
CA SER A 36 0.77 -18.15 4.66
C SER A 36 1.23 -19.20 3.66
N GLN A 37 1.50 -18.81 2.41
CA GLN A 37 1.95 -19.73 1.38
C GLN A 37 3.45 -20.07 1.49
N TYR A 38 4.21 -19.27 2.23
CA TYR A 38 5.66 -19.40 2.33
C TYR A 38 6.16 -19.63 3.76
N ALA A 39 5.31 -19.43 4.76
CA ALA A 39 5.69 -19.67 6.16
C ALA A 39 6.05 -21.14 6.39
N ALA A 40 7.09 -21.38 7.19
CA ALA A 40 7.49 -22.72 7.59
C ALA A 40 6.46 -23.35 8.54
N ASP A 41 6.46 -24.66 8.65
CA ASP A 41 5.62 -25.37 9.60
C ASP A 41 5.88 -24.85 11.02
N GLY A 42 4.80 -24.46 11.70
CA GLY A 42 4.87 -23.89 13.05
C GLY A 42 5.26 -22.41 13.12
N GLN A 43 5.61 -21.80 11.99
CA GLN A 43 5.88 -20.37 11.94
C GLN A 43 4.58 -19.61 11.70
N SER A 44 4.35 -18.53 12.47
CA SER A 44 3.21 -17.66 12.22
C SER A 44 3.39 -16.88 10.92
N PHE A 45 2.28 -16.55 10.24
CA PHE A 45 2.33 -15.77 9.01
C PHE A 45 2.96 -14.39 9.25
N PHE A 46 2.68 -13.80 10.39
CA PHE A 46 3.24 -12.50 10.77
C PHE A 46 4.74 -12.57 11.04
N GLU A 47 5.23 -13.65 11.61
CA GLU A 47 6.68 -13.87 11.76
C GLU A 47 7.36 -13.90 10.40
N PHE A 48 6.76 -14.61 9.44
CA PHE A 48 7.28 -14.65 8.07
C PHE A 48 7.26 -13.26 7.46
N GLY A 49 6.13 -12.54 7.53
CA GLY A 49 5.99 -11.19 6.97
C GLY A 49 6.94 -10.20 7.63
N ARG A 50 7.07 -10.26 8.95
CA ARG A 50 8.00 -9.43 9.70
C ARG A 50 9.44 -9.64 9.25
N GLU A 51 9.87 -10.89 9.11
CA GLU A 51 11.23 -11.19 8.65
C GLU A 51 11.46 -10.73 7.21
N LYS A 52 10.46 -10.88 6.37
CA LYS A 52 10.53 -10.38 4.98
C LYS A 52 10.75 -8.86 4.96
N ILE A 53 10.01 -8.11 5.76
CA ILE A 53 10.17 -6.65 5.88
C ILE A 53 11.55 -6.30 6.43
N ARG A 54 12.08 -7.09 7.38
CA ARG A 54 13.38 -6.84 8.00
C ARG A 54 14.57 -7.18 7.11
N THR A 55 14.48 -8.24 6.31
CA THR A 55 15.67 -8.85 5.71
C THR A 55 15.66 -8.96 4.19
N ASP A 56 14.49 -8.87 3.53
CA ASP A 56 14.41 -9.00 2.08
C ASP A 56 14.74 -7.67 1.40
N THR A 57 16.02 -7.41 1.20
CA THR A 57 16.52 -6.17 0.63
C THR A 57 16.04 -5.90 -0.80
N GLU A 58 15.65 -6.95 -1.54
CA GLU A 58 15.12 -6.82 -2.90
C GLU A 58 13.60 -6.73 -2.94
N GLY A 59 12.94 -6.98 -1.81
CA GLY A 59 11.48 -6.90 -1.71
C GLY A 59 10.99 -5.46 -1.65
N LYS A 60 9.85 -5.20 -2.27
CA LYS A 60 9.24 -3.86 -2.28
C LYS A 60 8.84 -3.39 -0.89
N SER A 61 8.49 -4.33 0.01
CA SER A 61 8.10 -4.03 1.38
C SER A 61 9.27 -4.01 2.38
N TYR A 62 10.52 -4.05 1.89
CA TYR A 62 11.68 -3.91 2.75
C TYR A 62 11.57 -2.63 3.58
N TYR A 63 11.95 -2.68 4.87
CA TYR A 63 11.67 -1.56 5.78
C TYR A 63 12.20 -0.20 5.31
N LYS A 64 13.32 -0.17 4.58
CA LYS A 64 13.88 1.08 4.05
C LYS A 64 13.04 1.73 2.95
N ASN A 65 12.09 1.01 2.40
CA ASN A 65 11.17 1.55 1.39
C ASN A 65 9.94 2.21 1.99
N TRP A 66 9.77 2.09 3.30
CA TRP A 66 8.63 2.67 4.00
C TRP A 66 8.95 4.06 4.53
N TYR A 67 7.94 4.91 4.52
CA TYR A 67 7.96 6.22 5.16
C TYR A 67 7.03 6.16 6.36
N VAL A 68 7.59 6.46 7.54
CA VAL A 68 6.87 6.43 8.81
C VAL A 68 6.49 7.85 9.19
N ALA A 69 5.22 8.06 9.50
CA ALA A 69 4.71 9.31 10.01
C ALA A 69 4.71 9.29 11.53
N GLU A 70 5.23 10.36 12.14
CA GLU A 70 5.30 10.51 13.59
C GLU A 70 4.72 11.84 14.03
N LYS A 71 4.10 11.84 15.21
CA LYS A 71 3.75 13.06 15.94
C LYS A 71 4.27 12.93 17.36
N ASN A 72 5.04 13.92 17.81
CA ASN A 72 5.66 13.90 19.14
C ASN A 72 6.42 12.57 19.36
N SER A 73 7.16 12.13 18.34
CA SER A 73 7.94 10.89 18.33
C SER A 73 7.11 9.60 18.43
N ASN A 74 5.79 9.68 18.31
CA ASN A 74 4.93 8.50 18.30
C ASN A 74 4.62 8.08 16.86
N PHE A 75 4.75 6.79 16.57
CA PHE A 75 4.36 6.22 15.29
C PHE A 75 2.85 6.42 15.07
N VAL A 76 2.48 7.11 14.01
CA VAL A 76 1.08 7.42 13.67
C VAL A 76 0.58 6.57 12.52
N GLY A 77 1.42 6.36 11.53
CA GLY A 77 1.07 5.62 10.32
C GLY A 77 2.28 5.48 9.41
N ALA A 78 2.07 4.87 8.26
CA ALA A 78 3.16 4.69 7.31
C ALA A 78 2.62 4.42 5.91
N PHE A 79 3.48 4.55 4.91
CA PHE A 79 3.18 4.18 3.54
C PHE A 79 4.42 3.70 2.82
N PHE A 80 4.22 2.93 1.75
CA PHE A 80 5.27 2.69 0.76
C PHE A 80 4.67 2.57 -0.63
N GLY A 81 5.50 2.77 -1.62
CA GLY A 81 5.13 2.65 -3.02
C GLY A 81 6.35 2.44 -3.88
N PHE A 82 6.13 2.31 -5.18
CA PHE A 82 7.19 2.06 -6.14
C PHE A 82 6.77 2.46 -7.55
N ILE A 83 7.74 2.66 -8.43
CA ILE A 83 7.46 2.86 -9.86
C ILE A 83 7.06 1.51 -10.46
N VAL A 84 5.89 1.47 -11.09
CA VAL A 84 5.40 0.27 -11.79
C VAL A 84 6.19 0.07 -13.08
N ASP A 85 6.60 -1.16 -13.32
CA ASP A 85 7.37 -1.53 -14.50
C ASP A 85 6.72 -1.03 -15.79
N ASN A 86 7.53 -0.49 -16.69
CA ASN A 86 7.09 -0.03 -17.99
C ASN A 86 8.15 -0.41 -19.06
N PRO A 87 7.88 -1.38 -19.96
CA PRO A 87 6.60 -2.09 -20.08
C PRO A 87 6.32 -3.05 -18.91
N TYR A 88 5.04 -3.25 -18.62
CA TYR A 88 4.61 -4.18 -17.60
C TYR A 88 4.82 -5.62 -18.09
N PRO A 89 5.31 -6.54 -17.23
CA PRO A 89 5.46 -7.95 -17.61
C PRO A 89 4.14 -8.56 -18.08
N GLU A 90 4.20 -9.45 -19.05
CA GLU A 90 3.02 -10.16 -19.52
C GLU A 90 2.39 -10.96 -18.36
N ILE A 91 1.07 -10.87 -18.22
CA ILE A 91 0.32 -11.58 -17.18
C ILE A 91 0.15 -13.04 -17.59
N ASP A 92 0.61 -13.95 -16.74
CA ASP A 92 0.45 -15.39 -16.97
C ASP A 92 -0.93 -15.87 -16.47
N TYR A 93 -1.92 -15.73 -17.34
CA TYR A 93 -3.31 -16.09 -17.00
C TYR A 93 -3.51 -17.58 -16.68
N GLU A 94 -2.61 -18.43 -17.12
CA GLU A 94 -2.73 -19.88 -16.89
C GLU A 94 -2.25 -20.29 -15.49
N ASN A 95 -1.20 -19.66 -14.99
CA ASN A 95 -0.54 -20.07 -13.75
C ASN A 95 -0.79 -19.14 -12.56
N GLU A 96 -1.20 -17.89 -12.81
CA GLU A 96 -1.53 -16.98 -11.72
C GLU A 96 -2.83 -17.39 -11.03
N PRO A 97 -2.91 -17.28 -9.70
CA PRO A 97 -4.18 -17.47 -9.01
C PRO A 97 -5.25 -16.52 -9.56
N GLU A 98 -6.45 -17.04 -9.78
CA GLU A 98 -7.54 -16.25 -10.36
C GLU A 98 -7.82 -14.96 -9.58
N TRP A 99 -7.78 -15.03 -8.25
CA TRP A 99 -8.05 -13.87 -7.39
C TRP A 99 -7.01 -12.75 -7.55
N LEU A 100 -5.80 -13.08 -8.01
CA LEU A 100 -4.71 -12.10 -8.19
C LEU A 100 -4.82 -11.34 -9.52
N ILE A 101 -5.50 -11.90 -10.51
CA ILE A 101 -5.58 -11.32 -11.85
C ILE A 101 -6.14 -9.88 -11.85
N PRO A 102 -7.25 -9.57 -11.15
CA PRO A 102 -7.76 -8.20 -11.11
C PRO A 102 -6.71 -7.20 -10.61
N PHE A 103 -5.94 -7.56 -9.58
CA PHE A 103 -4.86 -6.70 -9.06
C PHE A 103 -3.79 -6.45 -10.10
N LYS A 104 -3.36 -7.49 -10.83
CA LYS A 104 -2.33 -7.38 -11.85
C LYS A 104 -2.79 -6.59 -13.07
N GLU A 105 -4.03 -6.77 -13.50
CA GLU A 105 -4.58 -6.02 -14.62
C GLU A 105 -4.65 -4.53 -14.34
N LEU A 106 -5.08 -4.15 -13.14
CA LEU A 106 -5.10 -2.75 -12.74
C LEU A 106 -3.67 -2.19 -12.57
N GLU A 107 -2.74 -2.98 -12.04
CA GLU A 107 -1.34 -2.57 -11.93
C GLU A 107 -0.74 -2.33 -13.32
N MET A 108 -1.05 -3.18 -14.29
CA MET A 108 -0.61 -3.00 -15.69
C MET A 108 -1.06 -1.65 -16.27
N LEU A 109 -2.28 -1.23 -15.97
CA LEU A 109 -2.79 0.08 -16.40
C LEU A 109 -2.08 1.24 -15.71
N ALA A 110 -1.38 0.99 -14.61
CA ALA A 110 -0.61 1.98 -13.87
C ALA A 110 0.88 1.99 -14.25
N SER A 111 1.28 1.31 -15.32
CA SER A 111 2.69 1.24 -15.76
C SER A 111 3.33 2.63 -15.83
N GLY A 112 4.54 2.74 -15.27
CA GLY A 112 5.31 3.98 -15.28
C GLY A 112 4.89 5.01 -14.24
N THR A 113 3.81 4.79 -13.53
CA THR A 113 3.40 5.66 -12.42
C THR A 113 4.07 5.23 -11.12
N TRP A 114 4.07 6.11 -10.11
CA TRP A 114 4.40 5.70 -8.76
C TRP A 114 3.13 5.16 -8.10
N LEU A 115 3.14 3.85 -7.83
CA LEU A 115 2.00 3.18 -7.20
C LEU A 115 2.17 3.24 -5.69
N LEU A 116 1.23 3.93 -5.03
CA LEU A 116 1.12 3.92 -3.58
C LEU A 116 0.50 2.57 -3.17
N GLN A 117 1.36 1.63 -2.82
CA GLN A 117 0.95 0.26 -2.54
C GLN A 117 0.14 0.15 -1.25
N ILE A 118 0.62 0.80 -0.20
CA ILE A 118 -0.02 0.80 1.12
C ILE A 118 0.09 2.19 1.72
N ILE A 119 -1.00 2.63 2.33
CA ILE A 119 -1.07 3.79 3.20
C ILE A 119 -1.98 3.45 4.37
N SER A 120 -1.53 3.66 5.58
CA SER A 120 -2.29 3.29 6.77
C SER A 120 -2.01 4.21 7.94
N ILE A 121 -3.08 4.53 8.67
CA ILE A 121 -3.02 5.22 9.96
C ILE A 121 -3.35 4.19 11.03
N LEU A 122 -2.59 4.15 12.11
CA LEU A 122 -2.90 3.29 13.24
C LEU A 122 -4.30 3.60 13.80
N PRO A 123 -5.05 2.59 14.25
CA PRO A 123 -6.43 2.79 14.72
C PRO A 123 -6.59 3.90 15.75
N GLU A 124 -5.68 4.01 16.71
CA GLU A 124 -5.70 5.02 17.77
C GLU A 124 -5.49 6.45 17.28
N HIS A 125 -5.03 6.62 16.04
CA HIS A 125 -4.79 7.94 15.45
C HIS A 125 -5.76 8.28 14.32
N ARG A 126 -6.76 7.45 14.08
CA ARG A 126 -7.78 7.70 13.04
C ARG A 126 -8.72 8.84 13.45
N GLY A 127 -9.40 9.42 12.45
CA GLY A 127 -10.37 10.50 12.68
C GLY A 127 -9.74 11.86 12.92
N LYS A 128 -8.45 12.04 12.69
CA LYS A 128 -7.72 13.29 12.89
C LYS A 128 -7.24 13.92 11.58
N ASN A 129 -7.72 13.40 10.45
CA ASN A 129 -7.36 13.87 9.09
C ASN A 129 -5.88 13.70 8.73
N TYR A 130 -5.19 12.74 9.36
CA TYR A 130 -3.77 12.49 9.07
C TYR A 130 -3.53 11.86 7.70
N ALA A 131 -4.55 11.23 7.10
CA ALA A 131 -4.44 10.65 5.76
C ALA A 131 -4.03 11.71 4.74
N LYS A 132 -4.52 12.94 4.86
CA LYS A 132 -4.15 14.05 3.98
C LYS A 132 -2.65 14.33 4.05
N ASP A 133 -2.07 14.37 5.24
CA ASP A 133 -0.63 14.62 5.42
C ASP A 133 0.21 13.50 4.81
N LEU A 134 -0.21 12.23 4.99
CA LEU A 134 0.48 11.10 4.41
C LEU A 134 0.38 11.11 2.89
N LEU A 135 -0.79 11.42 2.33
CA LEU A 135 -0.97 11.50 0.87
C LEU A 135 -0.10 12.60 0.26
N LEU A 136 -0.03 13.77 0.90
CA LEU A 136 0.82 14.86 0.41
C LEU A 136 2.30 14.46 0.42
N LYS A 137 2.74 13.75 1.47
CA LYS A 137 4.12 13.26 1.53
C LYS A 137 4.38 12.20 0.46
N ALA A 138 3.44 11.28 0.24
CA ALA A 138 3.55 10.28 -0.80
C ALA A 138 3.65 10.91 -2.19
N GLU A 139 2.89 11.97 -2.46
CA GLU A 139 2.95 12.71 -3.73
C GLU A 139 4.31 13.39 -3.90
N GLN A 140 4.86 13.95 -2.83
CA GLN A 140 6.22 14.51 -2.86
C GLN A 140 7.26 13.43 -3.18
N VAL A 141 7.15 12.26 -2.55
CA VAL A 141 8.06 11.13 -2.81
C VAL A 141 7.94 10.68 -4.26
N ALA A 142 6.72 10.58 -4.79
CA ALA A 142 6.49 10.21 -6.19
C ALA A 142 7.18 11.20 -7.14
N LEU A 143 7.09 12.51 -6.88
CA LEU A 143 7.78 13.54 -7.65
C LEU A 143 9.31 13.38 -7.59
N GLU A 144 9.83 13.06 -6.42
CA GLU A 144 11.28 12.79 -6.23
C GLU A 144 11.76 11.60 -7.06
N HIS A 145 10.86 10.66 -7.37
CA HIS A 145 11.13 9.53 -8.27
C HIS A 145 10.81 9.85 -9.74
N SER A 146 10.63 11.12 -10.07
CA SER A 146 10.33 11.62 -11.42
C SER A 146 9.00 11.09 -11.99
N ALA A 147 8.08 10.67 -11.14
CA ALA A 147 6.75 10.25 -11.58
C ALA A 147 5.90 11.45 -11.94
N LYS A 148 5.09 11.31 -13.00
CA LYS A 148 4.11 12.32 -13.41
C LYS A 148 2.74 12.07 -12.79
N LYS A 149 2.49 10.84 -12.36
CA LYS A 149 1.24 10.42 -11.75
C LYS A 149 1.51 9.52 -10.56
N ILE A 150 0.67 9.64 -9.54
CA ILE A 150 0.56 8.69 -8.44
C ILE A 150 -0.74 7.91 -8.62
N THR A 151 -0.65 6.60 -8.43
CA THR A 151 -1.80 5.70 -8.53
C THR A 151 -1.94 4.91 -7.24
N LEU A 152 -3.11 4.35 -7.04
CA LEU A 152 -3.39 3.42 -5.94
C LEU A 152 -4.54 2.51 -6.32
N GLN A 153 -4.64 1.38 -5.63
CA GLN A 153 -5.78 0.49 -5.75
C GLN A 153 -6.54 0.49 -4.42
N VAL A 154 -7.85 0.51 -4.50
CA VAL A 154 -8.72 0.50 -3.32
C VAL A 154 -9.95 -0.37 -3.58
N GLU A 155 -10.35 -1.16 -2.59
CA GLU A 155 -11.58 -1.93 -2.69
C GLU A 155 -12.79 -1.02 -2.44
N GLU A 156 -13.81 -1.15 -3.28
CA GLU A 156 -15.03 -0.35 -3.20
C GLU A 156 -15.70 -0.43 -1.83
N VAL A 157 -15.64 -1.61 -1.19
CA VAL A 157 -16.22 -1.81 0.15
C VAL A 157 -15.52 -0.95 1.22
N ASN A 158 -14.31 -0.48 0.96
CA ASN A 158 -13.60 0.44 1.84
C ASN A 158 -14.04 1.88 1.56
N ASN A 159 -15.30 2.19 1.87
CA ASN A 159 -15.93 3.47 1.57
C ASN A 159 -15.20 4.68 2.15
N ILE A 160 -14.66 4.55 3.34
CA ILE A 160 -13.95 5.62 4.03
C ILE A 160 -12.70 5.99 3.23
N ALA A 161 -11.93 5.00 2.79
CA ALA A 161 -10.74 5.23 1.99
C ALA A 161 -11.08 5.83 0.62
N VAL A 162 -12.09 5.30 -0.07
CA VAL A 162 -12.54 5.83 -1.37
C VAL A 162 -12.87 7.31 -1.25
N LYS A 163 -13.66 7.69 -0.24
CA LYS A 163 -14.03 9.10 0.00
C LYS A 163 -12.81 9.96 0.29
N ALA A 164 -11.86 9.46 1.08
CA ALA A 164 -10.64 10.20 1.40
C ALA A 164 -9.79 10.45 0.15
N TYR A 165 -9.65 9.45 -0.73
CA TYR A 165 -8.90 9.63 -1.96
C TYR A 165 -9.57 10.62 -2.91
N LEU A 166 -10.89 10.52 -3.10
CA LEU A 166 -11.64 11.48 -3.92
C LEU A 166 -11.50 12.90 -3.36
N ALA A 167 -11.60 13.08 -2.05
CA ALA A 167 -11.45 14.38 -1.39
C ALA A 167 -10.05 14.97 -1.57
N ASN A 168 -9.04 14.13 -1.81
CA ASN A 168 -7.65 14.56 -2.00
C ASN A 168 -7.24 14.61 -3.49
N GLY A 169 -8.19 14.60 -4.40
CA GLY A 169 -7.95 14.85 -5.82
C GLY A 169 -7.65 13.62 -6.67
N TYR A 170 -7.84 12.43 -6.12
CA TYR A 170 -7.71 11.19 -6.88
C TYR A 170 -8.99 10.93 -7.68
N GLN A 171 -8.84 10.37 -8.86
CA GLN A 171 -9.96 10.05 -9.75
C GLN A 171 -9.89 8.58 -10.15
N GLU A 172 -11.06 7.96 -10.32
CA GLU A 172 -11.13 6.59 -10.82
C GLU A 172 -10.64 6.52 -12.27
N VAL A 173 -9.80 5.52 -12.56
CA VAL A 173 -9.30 5.24 -13.91
C VAL A 173 -10.03 4.04 -14.49
N ASP A 174 -10.10 2.96 -13.71
CA ASP A 174 -10.71 1.70 -14.14
C ASP A 174 -11.03 0.86 -12.89
N ARG A 175 -11.74 -0.22 -13.09
CA ARG A 175 -12.10 -1.14 -12.02
C ARG A 175 -12.18 -2.57 -12.52
N ARG A 176 -12.09 -3.52 -11.60
CA ARG A 176 -12.26 -4.94 -11.85
C ARG A 176 -13.08 -5.54 -10.73
N GLU A 177 -13.86 -6.56 -11.03
CA GLU A 177 -14.55 -7.30 -9.99
C GLU A 177 -13.55 -7.96 -9.05
N PHE A 178 -13.75 -7.77 -7.75
CA PHE A 178 -12.94 -8.44 -6.74
C PHE A 178 -13.27 -9.93 -6.72
N ILE A 179 -12.25 -10.77 -6.77
CA ILE A 179 -12.41 -12.22 -6.72
C ILE A 179 -11.99 -12.71 -5.32
N PRO A 180 -12.90 -13.31 -4.53
CA PRO A 180 -12.58 -13.80 -3.20
C PRO A 180 -11.41 -14.79 -3.17
N PHE A 181 -10.67 -14.80 -2.07
CA PHE A 181 -9.60 -15.75 -1.78
C PHE A 181 -9.76 -16.25 -0.33
N PRO A 182 -9.04 -17.32 0.10
CA PRO A 182 -9.33 -17.98 1.39
C PRO A 182 -9.35 -17.09 2.64
N PHE A 183 -8.61 -15.96 2.65
CA PHE A 183 -8.58 -15.04 3.79
C PHE A 183 -9.56 -13.87 3.65
N SER A 184 -10.25 -13.73 2.52
CA SER A 184 -11.19 -12.65 2.29
C SER A 184 -12.32 -13.08 1.36
N ASN A 185 -13.53 -12.76 1.75
CA ASN A 185 -14.70 -12.89 0.91
C ASN A 185 -15.34 -11.53 0.64
N ASP A 186 -14.54 -10.48 0.61
CA ASP A 186 -15.00 -9.15 0.21
C ASP A 186 -15.69 -9.23 -1.15
N SER A 187 -16.57 -8.27 -1.42
CA SER A 187 -17.33 -8.20 -2.65
C SER A 187 -17.24 -6.81 -3.26
N GLY A 188 -17.86 -6.62 -4.43
CA GLY A 188 -17.79 -5.36 -5.15
C GLY A 188 -16.56 -5.30 -6.04
N ASP A 189 -16.09 -4.09 -6.33
CA ASP A 189 -15.00 -3.88 -7.26
C ASP A 189 -13.71 -3.46 -6.55
N LEU A 190 -12.60 -3.78 -7.20
CA LEU A 190 -11.30 -3.20 -6.95
C LEU A 190 -11.15 -2.02 -7.92
N ILE A 191 -10.79 -0.85 -7.41
CA ILE A 191 -10.75 0.40 -8.16
C ILE A 191 -9.30 0.88 -8.27
N LEU A 192 -8.88 1.22 -9.50
CA LEU A 192 -7.64 1.95 -9.74
C LEU A 192 -7.94 3.44 -9.75
N MET A 193 -7.25 4.19 -8.93
CA MET A 193 -7.35 5.65 -8.88
C MET A 193 -6.01 6.29 -9.23
N GLU A 194 -6.06 7.51 -9.77
CA GLU A 194 -4.85 8.27 -10.09
C GLU A 194 -4.99 9.75 -9.75
N LYS A 195 -3.85 10.38 -9.56
CA LYS A 195 -3.74 11.84 -9.46
C LYS A 195 -2.54 12.29 -10.27
N THR A 196 -2.72 13.30 -11.11
CA THR A 196 -1.62 13.94 -11.84
C THR A 196 -0.84 14.82 -10.87
N LEU A 197 0.48 14.70 -10.89
CA LEU A 197 1.37 15.44 -10.01
C LEU A 197 1.87 16.70 -10.69
N THR A 198 1.95 17.76 -9.92
CA THR A 198 2.51 19.04 -10.36
C THR A 198 3.72 19.38 -9.50
N SER A 199 4.83 19.67 -10.16
CA SER A 199 6.05 20.09 -9.47
C SER A 199 5.98 21.54 -8.98
#